data_100fbea82823c369c79c797fb68f6c06
#
_entry.id   100fbea82823c369c79c797fb68f6c06
#
_cell.length_a   1.000
_cell.length_b   1.000
_cell.length_c   1.000
_cell.angle_alpha   90.00
_cell.angle_beta   90.00
_cell.angle_gamma   90.00
#
_symmetry.space_group_name_H-M   'P 1'
#
loop_
_entity.id
_entity.type
_entity.pdbx_description
1 polymer ?
#
loop_
_entity_poly.entity_id
_entity_poly.type
_entity_poly.pdbx_seq_one_letter_code
_entity_poly.pdbx_strand_id
1 'polypeptide(L)'
;MYNYNGLLKLLKQNKLCKSDLTKLLHISSRTIAKISRGEKLSSSVIRKLYDFFHCSEEDLYIIICDNPLLRQLREEKDYKISGGLYHELQIRMTYNSNHMEGSALSEDQTRRIFETNTIDSEGSLSVDDIIETINHFRAIDYCIDIADEPLTESNIKHLHYILKSRTKDETLSWFNVGDYKARPNIVGGMETSEPKDVATDMQHLLFSYTEKMHISFEDIVEFHFRFERIHPFQDGNGRVGRLIAFKECLKHKLVPFIIEDKKKSFYYRGLSEYLNEPGYLIDTCYDGQETMMKLLEYFKVELSPE
;
A
#
# COMPACT_ATOMS: atom_id res chain seq x y z
N MET A 1 -18.82 4.37 -1.59
CA MET A 1 -19.71 3.45 -2.37
C MET A 1 -19.60 2.06 -1.77
N TYR A 2 -20.63 1.22 -1.82
CA TYR A 2 -20.59 -0.15 -1.31
C TYR A 2 -20.40 -1.12 -2.48
N ASN A 3 -19.39 -1.97 -2.41
CA ASN A 3 -19.19 -3.04 -3.38
C ASN A 3 -19.75 -4.35 -2.81
N TYR A 4 -20.80 -4.84 -3.45
CA TYR A 4 -21.49 -6.08 -3.05
C TYR A 4 -21.02 -7.32 -3.82
N ASN A 5 -19.78 -7.33 -4.33
CA ASN A 5 -19.24 -8.50 -5.04
C ASN A 5 -19.21 -9.75 -4.17
N GLY A 6 -18.97 -9.60 -2.87
CA GLY A 6 -19.08 -10.69 -1.91
C GLY A 6 -20.47 -11.32 -1.91
N LEU A 7 -21.52 -10.49 -1.76
CA LEU A 7 -22.91 -10.95 -1.86
C LEU A 7 -23.21 -11.61 -3.22
N LEU A 8 -22.72 -11.04 -4.33
CA LEU A 8 -22.92 -11.62 -5.66
C LEU A 8 -22.25 -13.00 -5.80
N LYS A 9 -21.08 -13.17 -5.18
CA LYS A 9 -20.38 -14.45 -5.12
C LYS A 9 -21.17 -15.48 -4.30
N LEU A 10 -21.68 -15.10 -3.12
CA LEU A 10 -22.53 -15.95 -2.28
C LEU A 10 -23.82 -16.36 -2.99
N LEU A 11 -24.47 -15.44 -3.69
CA LEU A 11 -25.65 -15.76 -4.51
C LEU A 11 -25.32 -16.81 -5.57
N LYS A 12 -24.22 -16.62 -6.30
CA LYS A 12 -23.79 -17.56 -7.35
C LYS A 12 -23.45 -18.94 -6.78
N GLN A 13 -22.77 -19.00 -5.65
CA GLN A 13 -22.44 -20.26 -4.95
C GLN A 13 -23.70 -21.03 -4.53
N ASN A 14 -24.75 -20.32 -4.11
CA ASN A 14 -26.03 -20.90 -3.72
C ASN A 14 -27.01 -21.05 -4.90
N LYS A 15 -26.58 -20.82 -6.13
CA LYS A 15 -27.41 -20.89 -7.35
C LYS A 15 -28.65 -19.96 -7.30
N LEU A 16 -28.49 -18.82 -6.65
CA LEU A 16 -29.53 -17.79 -6.49
C LEU A 16 -29.21 -16.56 -7.37
N CYS A 17 -30.23 -15.82 -7.73
CA CYS A 17 -30.10 -14.50 -8.34
C CYS A 17 -30.63 -13.40 -7.41
N LYS A 18 -30.34 -12.14 -7.72
CA LYS A 18 -30.76 -11.00 -6.86
C LYS A 18 -32.28 -10.94 -6.62
N SER A 19 -33.10 -11.33 -7.61
CA SER A 19 -34.57 -11.33 -7.47
C SER A 19 -35.07 -12.38 -6.49
N ASP A 20 -34.31 -13.45 -6.23
CA ASP A 20 -34.71 -14.48 -5.26
C ASP A 20 -34.67 -13.96 -3.83
N LEU A 21 -33.84 -12.94 -3.54
CA LEU A 21 -33.82 -12.26 -2.24
C LEU A 21 -35.17 -11.60 -1.92
N THR A 22 -35.94 -11.19 -2.93
CA THR A 22 -37.29 -10.66 -2.72
C THR A 22 -38.24 -11.73 -2.22
N LYS A 23 -38.15 -12.93 -2.77
CA LYS A 23 -39.02 -14.06 -2.41
C LYS A 23 -38.58 -14.70 -1.07
N LEU A 24 -37.29 -14.89 -0.87
CA LEU A 24 -36.75 -15.61 0.26
C LEU A 24 -36.63 -14.77 1.54
N LEU A 25 -36.25 -13.50 1.41
CA LEU A 25 -35.95 -12.61 2.53
C LEU A 25 -36.92 -11.41 2.64
N HIS A 26 -37.92 -11.34 1.75
CA HIS A 26 -38.85 -10.22 1.67
C HIS A 26 -38.14 -8.85 1.55
N ILE A 27 -37.05 -8.81 0.78
CA ILE A 27 -36.33 -7.58 0.48
C ILE A 27 -36.95 -6.92 -0.74
N SER A 28 -37.36 -5.63 -0.62
CA SER A 28 -38.02 -4.93 -1.71
C SER A 28 -37.16 -4.79 -2.96
N SER A 29 -37.76 -4.79 -4.14
CA SER A 29 -37.06 -4.56 -5.41
C SER A 29 -36.28 -3.24 -5.43
N ARG A 30 -36.78 -2.20 -4.74
CA ARG A 30 -36.12 -0.92 -4.55
C ARG A 30 -34.79 -1.10 -3.75
N THR A 31 -34.80 -1.95 -2.73
CA THR A 31 -33.62 -2.27 -1.92
C THR A 31 -32.61 -3.09 -2.74
N ILE A 32 -33.10 -4.03 -3.56
CA ILE A 32 -32.24 -4.80 -4.47
C ILE A 32 -31.54 -3.91 -5.50
N ALA A 33 -32.25 -2.89 -6.02
CA ALA A 33 -31.65 -1.91 -6.93
C ALA A 33 -30.49 -1.13 -6.27
N LYS A 34 -30.52 -0.92 -4.94
CA LYS A 34 -29.40 -0.32 -4.20
C LYS A 34 -28.13 -1.15 -4.26
N ILE A 35 -28.23 -2.49 -4.20
CA ILE A 35 -27.09 -3.38 -4.35
C ILE A 35 -26.38 -3.14 -5.69
N SER A 36 -27.14 -3.02 -6.77
CA SER A 36 -26.58 -2.77 -8.11
C SER A 36 -25.98 -1.38 -8.28
N ARG A 37 -26.43 -0.41 -7.49
CA ARG A 37 -25.91 0.98 -7.51
C ARG A 37 -24.83 1.22 -6.45
N GLY A 38 -24.46 0.21 -5.66
CA GLY A 38 -23.49 0.37 -4.58
C GLY A 38 -23.95 1.31 -3.47
N GLU A 39 -25.25 1.43 -3.21
CA GLU A 39 -25.80 2.25 -2.13
C GLU A 39 -25.86 1.48 -0.80
N LYS A 40 -25.80 2.22 0.31
CA LYS A 40 -25.90 1.63 1.66
C LYS A 40 -27.24 0.94 1.87
N LEU A 41 -27.18 -0.30 2.33
CA LEU A 41 -28.36 -1.04 2.80
C LEU A 41 -28.62 -0.71 4.29
N SER A 42 -29.86 -0.88 4.74
CA SER A 42 -30.19 -0.73 6.17
C SER A 42 -29.65 -1.90 6.97
N SER A 43 -29.33 -1.65 8.25
CA SER A 43 -28.81 -2.69 9.16
C SER A 43 -29.75 -3.90 9.27
N SER A 44 -31.07 -3.69 9.16
CA SER A 44 -32.06 -4.77 9.17
C SER A 44 -31.96 -5.68 7.94
N VAL A 45 -31.66 -5.10 6.76
CA VAL A 45 -31.46 -5.87 5.52
C VAL A 45 -30.14 -6.62 5.58
N ILE A 46 -29.09 -5.98 6.04
CA ILE A 46 -27.76 -6.58 6.22
C ILE A 46 -27.87 -7.80 7.16
N ARG A 47 -28.56 -7.65 8.31
CA ARG A 47 -28.76 -8.74 9.26
C ARG A 47 -29.49 -9.94 8.64
N LYS A 48 -30.55 -9.70 7.83
CA LYS A 48 -31.24 -10.78 7.11
C LYS A 48 -30.31 -11.54 6.15
N LEU A 49 -29.36 -10.83 5.51
CA LEU A 49 -28.40 -11.46 4.62
C LEU A 49 -27.37 -12.31 5.41
N TYR A 50 -26.91 -11.83 6.58
CA TYR A 50 -26.02 -12.63 7.46
C TYR A 50 -26.69 -13.93 7.90
N ASP A 51 -27.91 -13.78 8.44
CA ASP A 51 -28.64 -14.93 8.98
C ASP A 51 -28.91 -15.96 7.87
N PHE A 52 -29.17 -15.51 6.65
CA PHE A 52 -29.48 -16.37 5.52
C PHE A 52 -28.24 -17.08 4.94
N PHE A 53 -27.14 -16.34 4.77
CA PHE A 53 -25.91 -16.88 4.17
C PHE A 53 -24.93 -17.43 5.21
N HIS A 54 -25.20 -17.28 6.52
CA HIS A 54 -24.31 -17.66 7.62
C HIS A 54 -22.88 -17.10 7.43
N CYS A 55 -22.79 -15.82 7.11
CA CYS A 55 -21.57 -15.12 6.77
C CYS A 55 -21.35 -13.88 7.62
N SER A 56 -20.17 -13.25 7.53
CA SER A 56 -19.85 -11.97 8.15
C SER A 56 -20.25 -10.77 7.28
N GLU A 57 -20.12 -9.55 7.79
CA GLU A 57 -20.37 -8.30 7.06
C GLU A 57 -19.38 -8.13 5.91
N GLU A 58 -18.13 -8.49 6.14
CA GLU A 58 -17.04 -8.41 5.18
C GLU A 58 -17.21 -9.37 4.00
N ASP A 59 -17.92 -10.50 4.24
CA ASP A 59 -18.28 -11.44 3.17
C ASP A 59 -19.38 -10.91 2.24
N LEU A 60 -20.18 -9.92 2.70
CA LEU A 60 -21.28 -9.36 1.92
C LEU A 60 -20.86 -8.18 1.05
N TYR A 61 -20.10 -7.24 1.64
CA TYR A 61 -19.69 -6.04 0.93
C TYR A 61 -18.39 -5.45 1.48
N ILE A 62 -17.75 -4.68 0.62
CA ILE A 62 -16.61 -3.82 0.96
C ILE A 62 -17.05 -2.37 0.76
N ILE A 63 -16.71 -1.48 1.68
CA ILE A 63 -16.91 -0.04 1.49
C ILE A 63 -15.78 0.45 0.58
N ILE A 64 -16.08 0.68 -0.69
CA ILE A 64 -15.13 1.32 -1.59
C ILE A 64 -15.11 2.81 -1.23
N CYS A 65 -13.97 3.27 -0.76
CA CYS A 65 -13.71 4.67 -0.66
C CYS A 65 -13.79 5.27 -2.08
N ASP A 66 -14.60 6.29 -2.29
CA ASP A 66 -14.64 7.01 -3.58
C ASP A 66 -13.41 7.91 -3.67
N ASN A 67 -12.29 7.30 -4.03
CA ASN A 67 -11.00 7.96 -4.26
C ASN A 67 -10.75 7.97 -5.78
N PRO A 68 -10.88 9.13 -6.45
CA PRO A 68 -10.67 9.22 -7.90
C PRO A 68 -9.26 8.79 -8.32
N LEU A 69 -8.25 9.13 -7.52
CA LEU A 69 -6.86 8.70 -7.76
C LEU A 69 -6.74 7.16 -7.74
N LEU A 70 -7.26 6.51 -6.70
CA LEU A 70 -7.21 5.05 -6.58
C LEU A 70 -7.97 4.37 -7.72
N ARG A 71 -9.12 4.93 -8.11
CA ARG A 71 -9.91 4.40 -9.24
C ARG A 71 -9.12 4.47 -10.55
N GLN A 72 -8.47 5.60 -10.84
CA GLN A 72 -7.66 5.75 -12.05
C GLN A 72 -6.46 4.81 -12.03
N LEU A 73 -5.74 4.69 -10.92
CA LEU A 73 -4.61 3.77 -10.78
C LEU A 73 -5.03 2.32 -11.03
N ARG A 74 -6.18 1.89 -10.49
CA ARG A 74 -6.73 0.54 -10.74
C ARG A 74 -7.11 0.33 -12.20
N GLU A 75 -7.81 1.30 -12.78
CA GLU A 75 -8.20 1.24 -14.19
C GLU A 75 -6.99 1.13 -15.12
N GLU A 76 -6.00 2.01 -14.97
CA GLU A 76 -4.80 2.00 -15.79
C GLU A 76 -3.95 0.72 -15.58
N LYS A 77 -3.86 0.20 -14.34
CA LYS A 77 -3.21 -1.07 -14.03
C LYS A 77 -3.92 -2.23 -14.73
N ASP A 78 -5.23 -2.35 -14.58
CA ASP A 78 -6.01 -3.48 -15.10
C ASP A 78 -6.04 -3.51 -16.64
N TYR A 79 -6.11 -2.34 -17.28
CA TYR A 79 -6.07 -2.20 -18.74
C TYR A 79 -4.63 -2.11 -19.30
N LYS A 80 -3.61 -2.12 -18.45
CA LYS A 80 -2.19 -2.00 -18.82
C LYS A 80 -1.92 -0.78 -19.71
N ILE A 81 -2.46 0.37 -19.31
CA ILE A 81 -2.32 1.61 -20.08
C ILE A 81 -0.87 2.08 -20.01
N SER A 82 -0.23 2.18 -21.18
CA SER A 82 1.12 2.72 -21.29
C SER A 82 1.11 4.23 -21.31
N GLY A 83 2.09 4.86 -20.64
CA GLY A 83 2.25 6.32 -20.60
C GLY A 83 1.18 7.05 -19.79
N GLY A 84 0.40 6.34 -18.96
CA GLY A 84 -0.57 6.92 -18.02
C GLY A 84 0.06 7.26 -16.67
N LEU A 85 -0.80 7.71 -15.74
CA LEU A 85 -0.40 8.03 -14.38
C LEU A 85 0.22 6.83 -13.64
N TYR A 86 -0.45 5.66 -13.72
CA TYR A 86 0.04 4.42 -13.11
C TYR A 86 1.44 4.07 -13.62
N HIS A 87 1.64 4.16 -14.94
CA HIS A 87 2.92 3.88 -15.58
C HIS A 87 4.05 4.78 -15.02
N GLU A 88 3.84 6.10 -15.00
CA GLU A 88 4.84 7.04 -14.47
C GLU A 88 5.05 6.91 -12.96
N LEU A 89 3.98 6.63 -12.21
CA LEU A 89 4.03 6.35 -10.78
C LEU A 89 4.92 5.14 -10.48
N GLN A 90 4.70 4.03 -11.19
CA GLN A 90 5.49 2.80 -11.05
C GLN A 90 6.98 3.08 -11.20
N ILE A 91 7.37 3.79 -12.25
CA ILE A 91 8.77 4.08 -12.55
C ILE A 91 9.38 4.99 -11.48
N ARG A 92 8.74 6.12 -11.19
CA ARG A 92 9.29 7.12 -10.28
C ARG A 92 9.37 6.63 -8.84
N MET A 93 8.33 5.97 -8.35
CA MET A 93 8.36 5.40 -7.00
C MET A 93 9.43 4.32 -6.88
N THR A 94 9.51 3.42 -7.85
CA THR A 94 10.47 2.30 -7.80
C THR A 94 11.89 2.81 -7.91
N TYR A 95 12.19 3.66 -8.88
CA TYR A 95 13.52 4.25 -9.03
C TYR A 95 13.96 4.95 -7.75
N ASN A 96 13.21 5.95 -7.28
CA ASN A 96 13.63 6.73 -6.13
C ASN A 96 13.73 5.88 -4.86
N SER A 97 12.76 5.00 -4.61
CA SER A 97 12.75 4.16 -3.42
C SER A 97 13.93 3.16 -3.38
N ASN A 98 14.27 2.53 -4.49
CA ASN A 98 15.41 1.60 -4.56
C ASN A 98 16.75 2.33 -4.57
N HIS A 99 16.87 3.48 -5.26
CA HIS A 99 18.09 4.25 -5.31
C HIS A 99 18.47 4.83 -3.94
N MET A 100 17.49 5.19 -3.12
CA MET A 100 17.70 5.56 -1.72
C MET A 100 18.33 4.43 -0.89
N GLU A 101 18.02 3.18 -1.20
CA GLU A 101 18.58 2.00 -0.51
C GLU A 101 19.87 1.47 -1.17
N GLY A 102 20.40 2.19 -2.16
CA GLY A 102 21.70 1.91 -2.76
C GLY A 102 21.68 1.12 -4.07
N SER A 103 20.51 0.92 -4.68
CA SER A 103 20.45 0.37 -6.04
C SER A 103 21.22 1.24 -7.03
N ALA A 104 22.00 0.61 -7.88
CA ALA A 104 22.79 1.29 -8.91
C ALA A 104 22.02 1.53 -10.22
N LEU A 105 20.77 1.06 -10.32
CA LEU A 105 19.95 1.24 -11.52
C LEU A 105 19.54 2.70 -11.71
N SER A 106 19.70 3.20 -12.94
CA SER A 106 19.20 4.52 -13.32
C SER A 106 17.68 4.52 -13.52
N GLU A 107 17.09 5.71 -13.57
CA GLU A 107 15.64 5.84 -13.87
C GLU A 107 15.31 5.28 -15.26
N ASP A 108 16.17 5.49 -16.26
CA ASP A 108 15.99 4.94 -17.61
C ASP A 108 16.05 3.40 -17.61
N GLN A 109 16.97 2.81 -16.87
CA GLN A 109 17.03 1.36 -16.70
C GLN A 109 15.80 0.82 -15.98
N THR A 110 15.33 1.50 -14.93
CA THR A 110 14.10 1.16 -14.22
C THR A 110 12.90 1.21 -15.17
N ARG A 111 12.82 2.25 -16.01
CA ARG A 111 11.78 2.41 -17.04
C ARG A 111 11.82 1.26 -18.06
N ARG A 112 12.99 0.91 -18.58
CA ARG A 112 13.14 -0.20 -19.55
C ARG A 112 12.74 -1.54 -18.95
N ILE A 113 13.10 -1.80 -17.70
CA ILE A 113 12.66 -3.02 -17.01
C ILE A 113 11.12 -3.06 -16.94
N PHE A 114 10.46 -1.94 -16.60
CA PHE A 114 9.01 -1.87 -16.51
C PHE A 114 8.33 -2.03 -17.87
N GLU A 115 8.80 -1.30 -18.89
CA GLU A 115 8.14 -1.21 -20.19
C GLU A 115 8.39 -2.43 -21.08
N THR A 116 9.63 -2.95 -21.08
CA THR A 116 10.08 -3.93 -22.07
C THR A 116 10.63 -5.22 -21.46
N ASN A 117 10.76 -5.27 -20.12
CA ASN A 117 11.43 -6.36 -19.40
C ASN A 117 12.86 -6.61 -19.91
N THR A 118 13.54 -5.53 -20.32
CA THR A 118 14.94 -5.54 -20.79
C THR A 118 15.78 -4.55 -20.01
N ILE A 119 17.09 -4.70 -20.06
CA ILE A 119 18.04 -3.78 -19.46
C ILE A 119 19.29 -3.66 -20.35
N ASP A 120 19.72 -2.42 -20.59
CA ASP A 120 21.01 -2.15 -21.22
C ASP A 120 22.03 -1.76 -20.14
N SER A 121 23.23 -2.29 -20.21
CA SER A 121 24.30 -1.99 -19.28
C SER A 121 25.65 -1.97 -19.99
N GLU A 122 26.42 -0.89 -19.75
CA GLU A 122 27.83 -0.82 -20.14
C GLU A 122 28.77 -1.44 -19.10
N GLY A 123 28.24 -1.91 -17.97
CA GLY A 123 29.00 -2.49 -16.85
C GLY A 123 28.25 -3.62 -16.14
N SER A 124 28.83 -4.12 -15.04
CA SER A 124 28.16 -5.13 -14.21
C SER A 124 27.04 -4.50 -13.40
N LEU A 125 25.86 -5.12 -13.46
CA LEU A 125 24.70 -4.80 -12.62
C LEU A 125 24.49 -5.90 -11.60
N SER A 126 24.03 -5.54 -10.42
CA SER A 126 23.58 -6.49 -9.43
C SER A 126 22.30 -7.18 -9.92
N VAL A 127 22.29 -8.51 -9.88
CA VAL A 127 21.07 -9.28 -10.18
C VAL A 127 19.99 -8.98 -9.15
N ASP A 128 20.37 -8.77 -7.89
CA ASP A 128 19.42 -8.41 -6.84
C ASP A 128 18.78 -7.05 -7.07
N ASP A 129 19.52 -6.05 -7.59
CA ASP A 129 18.93 -4.74 -7.94
C ASP A 129 17.82 -4.88 -8.99
N ILE A 130 18.03 -5.76 -9.97
CA ILE A 130 17.01 -6.03 -11.01
C ILE A 130 15.80 -6.74 -10.40
N ILE A 131 16.04 -7.78 -9.58
CA ILE A 131 14.98 -8.54 -8.94
C ILE A 131 14.17 -7.63 -7.99
N GLU A 132 14.84 -6.84 -7.14
CA GLU A 132 14.19 -5.94 -6.21
C GLU A 132 13.41 -4.82 -6.93
N THR A 133 13.88 -4.38 -8.10
CA THR A 133 13.14 -3.44 -8.95
C THR A 133 11.83 -4.04 -9.47
N ILE A 134 11.89 -5.26 -10.01
CA ILE A 134 10.70 -5.99 -10.47
C ILE A 134 9.75 -6.26 -9.29
N ASN A 135 10.29 -6.64 -8.15
CA ASN A 135 9.51 -6.90 -6.95
C ASN A 135 8.87 -5.62 -6.40
N HIS A 136 9.53 -4.47 -6.51
CA HIS A 136 8.96 -3.19 -6.08
C HIS A 136 7.75 -2.79 -6.93
N PHE A 137 7.78 -3.01 -8.24
CA PHE A 137 6.58 -2.84 -9.09
C PHE A 137 5.42 -3.70 -8.61
N ARG A 138 5.67 -4.97 -8.31
CA ARG A 138 4.65 -5.88 -7.77
C ARG A 138 4.13 -5.45 -6.41
N ALA A 139 5.00 -4.88 -5.58
CA ALA A 139 4.61 -4.37 -4.27
C ALA A 139 3.72 -3.12 -4.38
N ILE A 140 3.97 -2.23 -5.35
CA ILE A 140 3.06 -1.11 -5.67
C ILE A 140 1.71 -1.64 -6.15
N ASP A 141 1.69 -2.64 -7.04
CA ASP A 141 0.44 -3.27 -7.49
C ASP A 141 -0.35 -3.82 -6.31
N TYR A 142 0.32 -4.55 -5.42
CA TYR A 142 -0.31 -5.07 -4.22
C TYR A 142 -0.88 -3.95 -3.34
N CYS A 143 -0.15 -2.85 -3.14
CA CYS A 143 -0.66 -1.68 -2.40
C CYS A 143 -1.94 -1.09 -3.01
N ILE A 144 -2.00 -0.99 -4.35
CA ILE A 144 -3.19 -0.51 -5.08
C ILE A 144 -4.37 -1.47 -4.89
N ASP A 145 -4.11 -2.77 -4.94
CA ASP A 145 -5.15 -3.79 -4.80
C ASP A 145 -5.79 -3.78 -3.41
N ILE A 146 -4.97 -3.71 -2.36
CA ILE A 146 -5.42 -3.73 -0.96
C ILE A 146 -5.65 -2.32 -0.37
N ALA A 147 -5.65 -1.26 -1.19
CA ALA A 147 -5.69 0.12 -0.67
C ALA A 147 -6.88 0.38 0.26
N ASP A 148 -8.07 -0.20 -0.02
CA ASP A 148 -9.27 -0.04 0.81
C ASP A 148 -9.25 -0.91 2.08
N GLU A 149 -8.33 -1.87 2.20
CA GLU A 149 -8.29 -2.79 3.33
C GLU A 149 -7.65 -2.14 4.58
N PRO A 150 -8.00 -2.60 5.78
CA PRO A 150 -7.27 -2.23 6.99
C PRO A 150 -5.79 -2.60 6.89
N LEU A 151 -4.90 -1.76 7.43
CA LEU A 151 -3.49 -2.11 7.56
C LEU A 151 -3.33 -3.18 8.64
N THR A 152 -2.71 -4.30 8.29
CA THR A 152 -2.50 -5.44 9.19
C THR A 152 -1.05 -5.88 9.18
N GLU A 153 -0.64 -6.59 10.23
CA GLU A 153 0.67 -7.23 10.29
C GLU A 153 0.91 -8.16 9.08
N SER A 154 -0.12 -8.89 8.66
CA SER A 154 -0.07 -9.77 7.49
C SER A 154 0.23 -9.02 6.20
N ASN A 155 -0.42 -7.85 5.98
CA ASN A 155 -0.13 -7.02 4.80
C ASN A 155 1.33 -6.51 4.81
N ILE A 156 1.84 -6.09 5.97
CA ILE A 156 3.21 -5.60 6.14
C ILE A 156 4.22 -6.71 5.85
N LYS A 157 4.03 -7.89 6.43
CA LYS A 157 4.89 -9.06 6.17
C LYS A 157 4.83 -9.50 4.72
N HIS A 158 3.65 -9.43 4.10
CA HIS A 158 3.49 -9.79 2.69
C HIS A 158 4.17 -8.79 1.75
N LEU A 159 4.15 -7.48 2.04
CA LEU A 159 4.93 -6.48 1.30
C LEU A 159 6.42 -6.80 1.35
N HIS A 160 6.95 -7.13 2.52
CA HIS A 160 8.35 -7.55 2.65
C HIS A 160 8.63 -8.85 1.87
N TYR A 161 7.72 -9.83 1.93
CA TYR A 161 7.81 -11.06 1.15
C TYR A 161 7.89 -10.78 -0.35
N ILE A 162 6.99 -9.95 -0.89
CA ILE A 162 7.02 -9.56 -2.31
C ILE A 162 8.37 -8.93 -2.65
N LEU A 163 8.83 -7.96 -1.83
CA LEU A 163 10.03 -7.17 -2.10
C LEU A 163 11.30 -8.01 -2.13
N LYS A 164 11.46 -8.94 -1.17
CA LYS A 164 12.70 -9.70 -0.96
C LYS A 164 12.69 -11.12 -1.55
N SER A 165 11.58 -11.55 -2.15
CA SER A 165 11.50 -12.85 -2.81
C SER A 165 12.47 -12.96 -3.96
N ARG A 166 13.12 -14.12 -4.10
CA ARG A 166 14.04 -14.48 -5.17
C ARG A 166 15.34 -13.69 -5.19
N THR A 167 15.62 -12.88 -4.18
CA THR A 167 16.94 -12.25 -3.98
C THR A 167 17.90 -13.25 -3.33
N LYS A 168 19.19 -12.93 -3.29
CA LYS A 168 20.17 -13.75 -2.57
C LYS A 168 19.82 -13.91 -1.08
N ASP A 169 19.14 -12.93 -0.49
CA ASP A 169 18.77 -12.95 0.93
C ASP A 169 17.83 -14.11 1.26
N GLU A 170 16.96 -14.52 0.34
CA GLU A 170 16.08 -15.69 0.51
C GLU A 170 16.85 -17.00 0.70
N THR A 171 18.10 -17.08 0.23
CA THR A 171 18.95 -18.27 0.38
C THR A 171 19.62 -18.34 1.74
N LEU A 172 19.57 -17.27 2.53
CA LEU A 172 20.24 -17.19 3.84
C LEU A 172 19.32 -17.74 4.93
N SER A 173 19.75 -18.79 5.60
CA SER A 173 18.94 -19.47 6.64
C SER A 173 18.58 -18.61 7.85
N TRP A 174 19.22 -17.47 8.01
CA TRP A 174 18.99 -16.51 9.09
C TRP A 174 18.22 -15.27 8.66
N PHE A 175 17.89 -15.14 7.36
CA PHE A 175 17.14 -14.02 6.82
C PHE A 175 15.69 -14.46 6.58
N ASN A 176 14.76 -13.89 7.34
CA ASN A 176 13.35 -14.26 7.27
C ASN A 176 12.63 -13.41 6.22
N VAL A 177 12.55 -13.89 4.97
CA VAL A 177 11.78 -13.21 3.93
C VAL A 177 10.29 -13.30 4.25
N GLY A 178 9.64 -12.16 4.41
CA GLY A 178 8.22 -12.09 4.79
C GLY A 178 7.95 -12.30 6.27
N ASP A 179 8.99 -12.29 7.12
CA ASP A 179 8.81 -12.32 8.57
C ASP A 179 9.84 -11.42 9.27
N TYR A 180 9.64 -11.18 10.55
CA TYR A 180 10.46 -10.29 11.34
C TYR A 180 11.91 -10.78 11.48
N LYS A 181 12.81 -9.84 11.72
CA LYS A 181 14.24 -10.09 11.85
C LYS A 181 14.55 -11.06 12.99
N ALA A 182 15.53 -11.93 12.74
CA ALA A 182 16.05 -12.87 13.73
C ALA A 182 17.31 -12.34 14.44
N ARG A 183 17.92 -11.27 13.91
CA ARG A 183 19.17 -10.71 14.43
C ARG A 183 19.00 -9.21 14.68
N PRO A 184 19.64 -8.67 15.75
CA PRO A 184 19.63 -7.22 15.98
C PRO A 184 20.36 -6.50 14.84
N ASN A 185 19.93 -5.28 14.55
CA ASN A 185 20.57 -4.42 13.57
C ASN A 185 20.63 -2.97 14.09
N ILE A 186 21.55 -2.19 13.53
CA ILE A 186 21.74 -0.77 13.81
C ILE A 186 21.56 -0.02 12.50
N VAL A 187 20.81 1.08 12.52
CA VAL A 187 20.54 1.91 11.35
C VAL A 187 20.91 3.36 11.64
N GLY A 188 21.78 3.94 10.81
CA GLY A 188 22.22 5.31 10.99
C GLY A 188 22.86 5.59 12.35
N GLY A 189 23.47 4.56 12.96
CA GLY A 189 24.07 4.66 14.31
C GLY A 189 23.05 4.56 15.45
N MET A 190 21.77 4.33 15.17
CA MET A 190 20.71 4.15 16.19
C MET A 190 20.38 2.67 16.35
N GLU A 191 20.18 2.25 17.59
CA GLU A 191 19.63 0.94 17.93
C GLU A 191 18.16 0.86 17.51
N THR A 192 17.76 -0.29 16.99
CA THR A 192 16.39 -0.62 16.61
C THR A 192 15.80 -1.59 17.63
N SER A 193 14.53 -1.94 17.52
CA SER A 193 13.91 -2.93 18.42
C SER A 193 14.67 -4.25 18.39
N GLU A 194 14.88 -4.85 19.58
CA GLU A 194 15.45 -6.18 19.68
C GLU A 194 14.54 -7.22 18.99
N PRO A 195 15.07 -8.26 18.34
CA PRO A 195 14.26 -9.25 17.61
C PRO A 195 13.11 -9.84 18.42
N LYS A 196 13.31 -10.08 19.73
CA LYS A 196 12.30 -10.62 20.64
C LYS A 196 11.14 -9.65 20.90
N ASP A 197 11.38 -8.34 20.77
CA ASP A 197 10.40 -7.28 21.10
C ASP A 197 9.66 -6.77 19.85
N VAL A 198 10.18 -7.04 18.63
CA VAL A 198 9.62 -6.54 17.36
C VAL A 198 8.13 -6.84 17.21
N ALA A 199 7.69 -8.07 17.51
CA ALA A 199 6.29 -8.43 17.35
C ALA A 199 5.36 -7.60 18.27
N THR A 200 5.79 -7.36 19.51
CA THR A 200 5.04 -6.55 20.49
C THR A 200 5.03 -5.08 20.06
N ASP A 201 6.17 -4.54 19.64
CA ASP A 201 6.29 -3.15 19.19
C ASP A 201 5.45 -2.88 17.95
N MET A 202 5.43 -3.81 16.99
CA MET A 202 4.58 -3.71 15.79
C MET A 202 3.10 -3.81 16.13
N GLN A 203 2.69 -4.66 17.07
CA GLN A 203 1.31 -4.72 17.54
C GLN A 203 0.88 -3.40 18.20
N HIS A 204 1.72 -2.82 19.04
CA HIS A 204 1.45 -1.51 19.66
C HIS A 204 1.37 -0.40 18.62
N LEU A 205 2.27 -0.39 17.63
CA LEU A 205 2.25 0.59 16.54
C LEU A 205 0.95 0.48 15.73
N LEU A 206 0.58 -0.71 15.31
CA LEU A 206 -0.65 -0.95 14.55
C LEU A 206 -1.89 -0.59 15.37
N PHE A 207 -1.96 -1.01 16.62
CA PHE A 207 -3.09 -0.70 17.49
C PHE A 207 -3.25 0.82 17.65
N SER A 208 -2.18 1.54 18.01
CA SER A 208 -2.23 2.99 18.20
C SER A 208 -2.62 3.76 16.94
N TYR A 209 -2.28 3.23 15.76
CA TYR A 209 -2.64 3.81 14.48
C TYR A 209 -4.10 3.54 14.11
N THR A 210 -4.55 2.29 14.23
CA THR A 210 -5.89 1.87 13.81
C THR A 210 -7.02 2.36 14.72
N GLU A 211 -6.74 2.66 15.99
CA GLU A 211 -7.72 3.23 16.93
C GLU A 211 -8.03 4.72 16.66
N LYS A 212 -7.25 5.39 15.82
CA LYS A 212 -7.54 6.79 15.44
C LYS A 212 -8.82 6.86 14.60
N MET A 213 -9.77 7.69 15.02
CA MET A 213 -11.04 7.89 14.30
C MET A 213 -10.86 8.53 12.91
N HIS A 214 -9.82 9.31 12.77
CA HIS A 214 -9.43 10.00 11.54
C HIS A 214 -7.91 9.94 11.41
N ILE A 215 -7.44 9.64 10.23
CA ILE A 215 -6.01 9.57 9.93
C ILE A 215 -5.64 10.77 9.06
N SER A 216 -4.76 11.61 9.56
CA SER A 216 -4.15 12.74 8.82
C SER A 216 -2.91 12.28 8.06
N PHE A 217 -2.37 13.19 7.25
CA PHE A 217 -1.10 12.94 6.57
C PHE A 217 0.06 12.79 7.56
N GLU A 218 0.08 13.64 8.57
CA GLU A 218 1.08 13.61 9.64
C GLU A 218 1.01 12.29 10.45
N ASP A 219 -0.19 11.72 10.64
CA ASP A 219 -0.34 10.41 11.27
C ASP A 219 0.33 9.30 10.46
N ILE A 220 0.25 9.38 9.12
CA ILE A 220 0.92 8.43 8.24
C ILE A 220 2.44 8.62 8.31
N VAL A 221 2.92 9.86 8.33
CA VAL A 221 4.35 10.15 8.47
C VAL A 221 4.87 9.71 9.84
N GLU A 222 4.10 9.91 10.92
CA GLU A 222 4.44 9.41 12.26
C GLU A 222 4.51 7.88 12.29
N PHE A 223 3.52 7.20 11.69
CA PHE A 223 3.55 5.74 11.56
C PHE A 223 4.81 5.28 10.84
N HIS A 224 5.13 5.93 9.71
CA HIS A 224 6.33 5.63 8.94
C HIS A 224 7.60 5.80 9.77
N PHE A 225 7.74 6.91 10.50
CA PHE A 225 8.88 7.13 11.39
C PHE A 225 8.99 6.05 12.46
N ARG A 226 7.89 5.71 13.15
CA ARG A 226 7.88 4.67 14.19
C ARG A 226 8.21 3.29 13.63
N PHE A 227 7.73 2.99 12.43
CA PHE A 227 8.06 1.75 11.71
C PHE A 227 9.57 1.68 11.42
N GLU A 228 10.18 2.78 10.93
CA GLU A 228 11.62 2.87 10.71
C GLU A 228 12.44 2.73 12.01
N ARG A 229 11.90 3.20 13.13
CA ARG A 229 12.54 3.04 14.45
C ARG A 229 12.50 1.61 14.98
N ILE A 230 11.38 0.92 14.80
CA ILE A 230 11.26 -0.51 15.14
C ILE A 230 12.18 -1.33 14.23
N HIS A 231 12.22 -0.99 12.96
CA HIS A 231 13.02 -1.67 11.93
C HIS A 231 12.77 -3.17 11.93
N PRO A 232 11.52 -3.61 11.66
CA PRO A 232 11.06 -4.95 11.97
C PRO A 232 11.72 -6.06 11.13
N PHE A 233 12.25 -5.74 9.96
CA PHE A 233 12.88 -6.70 9.07
C PHE A 233 14.40 -6.61 9.10
N GLN A 234 15.07 -7.63 8.60
CA GLN A 234 16.52 -7.64 8.54
C GLN A 234 17.08 -6.64 7.52
N ASP A 235 16.37 -6.44 6.42
CA ASP A 235 16.61 -5.45 5.35
C ASP A 235 15.28 -5.06 4.70
N GLY A 236 15.25 -4.01 3.86
CA GLY A 236 14.06 -3.59 3.09
C GLY A 236 13.03 -2.76 3.88
N ASN A 237 13.34 -2.36 5.11
CA ASN A 237 12.40 -1.60 5.95
C ASN A 237 12.01 -0.27 5.32
N GLY A 238 12.95 0.53 4.83
CA GLY A 238 12.67 1.82 4.19
C GLY A 238 11.71 1.69 3.01
N ARG A 239 11.91 0.70 2.16
CA ARG A 239 11.03 0.43 1.01
C ARG A 239 9.63 0.01 1.46
N VAL A 240 9.54 -0.93 2.41
CA VAL A 240 8.26 -1.37 2.98
C VAL A 240 7.55 -0.21 3.67
N GLY A 241 8.24 0.60 4.46
CA GLY A 241 7.66 1.77 5.15
C GLY A 241 7.08 2.79 4.17
N ARG A 242 7.79 3.10 3.08
CA ARG A 242 7.28 4.00 2.03
C ARG A 242 6.10 3.41 1.26
N LEU A 243 6.09 2.10 1.01
CA LEU A 243 4.96 1.39 0.40
C LEU A 243 3.71 1.38 1.31
N ILE A 244 3.89 1.20 2.62
CA ILE A 244 2.81 1.33 3.60
C ILE A 244 2.23 2.75 3.58
N ALA A 245 3.08 3.77 3.60
CA ALA A 245 2.66 5.16 3.54
C ALA A 245 1.88 5.45 2.24
N PHE A 246 2.34 4.96 1.10
CA PHE A 246 1.63 5.05 -0.17
C PHE A 246 0.23 4.42 -0.08
N LYS A 247 0.13 3.19 0.41
CA LYS A 247 -1.14 2.46 0.58
C LYS A 247 -2.09 3.21 1.51
N GLU A 248 -1.61 3.72 2.64
CA GLU A 248 -2.44 4.44 3.61
C GLU A 248 -2.89 5.81 3.08
N CYS A 249 -2.04 6.54 2.33
CA CYS A 249 -2.48 7.75 1.63
C CYS A 249 -3.65 7.45 0.68
N LEU A 250 -3.57 6.38 -0.12
CA LEU A 250 -4.66 5.99 -1.01
C LEU A 250 -5.93 5.66 -0.23
N LYS A 251 -5.82 4.93 0.89
CA LYS A 251 -6.97 4.57 1.74
C LYS A 251 -7.70 5.79 2.28
N HIS A 252 -6.94 6.76 2.77
CA HIS A 252 -7.47 7.94 3.45
C HIS A 252 -7.74 9.12 2.50
N LYS A 253 -7.67 8.91 1.18
CA LYS A 253 -7.88 9.93 0.11
C LYS A 253 -6.87 11.08 0.17
N LEU A 254 -5.73 10.82 0.75
CA LEU A 254 -4.62 11.77 0.79
C LEU A 254 -3.74 11.58 -0.45
N VAL A 255 -3.08 12.64 -0.88
CA VAL A 255 -2.10 12.55 -1.95
C VAL A 255 -0.88 11.81 -1.43
N PRO A 256 -0.44 10.72 -2.10
CA PRO A 256 0.82 10.06 -1.72
C PRO A 256 2.02 10.98 -1.95
N PHE A 257 3.15 10.62 -1.36
CA PHE A 257 4.41 11.34 -1.56
C PHE A 257 5.46 10.46 -2.23
N ILE A 258 6.34 11.07 -3.01
CA ILE A 258 7.51 10.46 -3.61
C ILE A 258 8.73 11.23 -3.13
N ILE A 259 9.55 10.61 -2.29
CA ILE A 259 10.83 11.21 -1.90
C ILE A 259 11.81 11.01 -3.06
N GLU A 260 12.16 12.09 -3.74
CA GLU A 260 13.16 12.05 -4.80
C GLU A 260 14.56 11.79 -4.22
N ASP A 261 15.36 10.96 -4.88
CA ASP A 261 16.71 10.59 -4.41
C ASP A 261 17.60 11.80 -4.09
N LYS A 262 17.50 12.88 -4.87
CA LYS A 262 18.22 14.15 -4.59
C LYS A 262 17.87 14.78 -3.24
N LYS A 263 16.76 14.36 -2.59
CA LYS A 263 16.30 14.80 -1.27
C LYS A 263 16.57 13.78 -0.15
N LYS A 264 17.26 12.72 -0.46
CA LYS A 264 17.63 11.63 0.46
C LYS A 264 18.23 12.15 1.77
N SER A 265 19.11 13.16 1.72
CA SER A 265 19.75 13.72 2.91
C SER A 265 18.74 14.40 3.87
N PHE A 266 17.74 15.11 3.32
CA PHE A 266 16.69 15.73 4.12
C PHE A 266 15.77 14.68 4.76
N TYR A 267 15.44 13.64 4.01
CA TYR A 267 14.63 12.52 4.52
C TYR A 267 15.32 11.79 5.67
N TYR A 268 16.60 11.42 5.55
CA TYR A 268 17.32 10.77 6.64
C TYR A 268 17.55 11.69 7.83
N ARG A 269 17.81 12.98 7.61
CA ARG A 269 17.83 13.98 8.68
C ARG A 269 16.48 14.02 9.39
N GLY A 270 15.38 14.05 8.63
CA GLY A 270 14.03 14.03 9.19
C GLY A 270 13.76 12.81 10.06
N LEU A 271 14.22 11.62 9.64
CA LEU A 271 14.11 10.40 10.44
C LEU A 271 14.99 10.46 11.71
N SER A 272 16.22 10.96 11.61
CA SER A 272 17.13 11.01 12.77
C SER A 272 16.69 12.04 13.83
N GLU A 273 16.13 13.16 13.41
CA GLU A 273 15.77 14.29 14.27
C GLU A 273 14.28 14.29 14.68
N TYR A 274 13.49 13.33 14.24
CA TYR A 274 12.02 13.37 14.39
C TYR A 274 11.54 13.59 15.83
N LEU A 275 12.21 12.99 16.80
CA LEU A 275 11.82 13.12 18.22
C LEU A 275 12.06 14.54 18.76
N ASN A 276 13.00 15.29 18.17
CA ASN A 276 13.33 16.66 18.55
C ASN A 276 12.54 17.68 17.70
N GLU A 277 12.46 17.42 16.38
CA GLU A 277 11.86 18.31 15.41
C GLU A 277 11.15 17.50 14.30
N PRO A 278 9.90 17.06 14.54
CA PRO A 278 9.12 16.28 13.56
C PRO A 278 8.93 16.98 12.22
N GLY A 279 8.97 18.33 12.22
CA GLY A 279 8.79 19.15 11.04
C GLY A 279 9.74 18.80 9.91
N TYR A 280 10.98 18.40 10.19
CA TYR A 280 11.94 18.07 9.14
C TYR A 280 11.49 16.89 8.27
N LEU A 281 10.92 15.84 8.85
CA LEU A 281 10.39 14.70 8.09
C LEU A 281 9.07 15.06 7.43
N ILE A 282 8.18 15.71 8.17
CA ILE A 282 6.84 16.11 7.69
C ILE A 282 6.98 17.04 6.48
N ASP A 283 7.80 18.09 6.54
CA ASP A 283 8.02 19.02 5.43
C ASP A 283 8.65 18.31 4.21
N THR A 284 9.57 17.35 4.46
CA THR A 284 10.16 16.56 3.37
C THR A 284 9.11 15.67 2.69
N CYS A 285 8.18 15.11 3.45
CA CYS A 285 7.08 14.32 2.91
C CYS A 285 6.05 15.20 2.18
N TYR A 286 5.75 16.41 2.65
CA TYR A 286 4.92 17.39 1.94
C TYR A 286 5.55 17.82 0.61
N ASP A 287 6.85 18.07 0.59
CA ASP A 287 7.56 18.32 -0.66
C ASP A 287 7.48 17.12 -1.63
N GLY A 288 7.51 15.90 -1.10
CA GLY A 288 7.23 14.69 -1.87
C GLY A 288 5.80 14.62 -2.41
N GLN A 289 4.81 15.16 -1.68
CA GLN A 289 3.44 15.31 -2.20
C GLN A 289 3.37 16.31 -3.34
N GLU A 290 4.11 17.43 -3.28
CA GLU A 290 4.17 18.38 -4.39
C GLU A 290 4.68 17.72 -5.68
N THR A 291 5.63 16.79 -5.55
CA THR A 291 6.11 15.99 -6.69
C THR A 291 4.99 15.13 -7.27
N MET A 292 4.19 14.50 -6.42
CA MET A 292 3.02 13.72 -6.83
C MET A 292 1.92 14.61 -7.41
N MET A 293 1.64 15.77 -6.79
CA MET A 293 0.63 16.73 -7.28
C MET A 293 0.89 17.17 -8.71
N LYS A 294 2.14 17.43 -9.08
CA LYS A 294 2.53 17.78 -10.47
C LYS A 294 2.18 16.65 -11.46
N LEU A 295 2.31 15.39 -11.05
CA LEU A 295 1.87 14.25 -11.86
C LEU A 295 0.34 14.23 -11.99
N LEU A 296 -0.38 14.38 -10.88
CA LEU A 296 -1.84 14.38 -10.86
C LEU A 296 -2.40 15.51 -11.74
N GLU A 297 -1.81 16.68 -11.66
CA GLU A 297 -2.17 17.84 -12.51
C GLU A 297 -1.94 17.54 -13.99
N TYR A 298 -0.76 16.99 -14.34
CA TYR A 298 -0.42 16.62 -15.72
C TYR A 298 -1.41 15.62 -16.31
N PHE A 299 -1.80 14.61 -15.51
CA PHE A 299 -2.76 13.59 -15.91
C PHE A 299 -4.23 13.97 -15.65
N LYS A 300 -4.49 15.21 -15.20
CA LYS A 300 -5.82 15.76 -14.93
C LYS A 300 -6.67 14.91 -14.00
N VAL A 301 -6.04 14.39 -12.95
CA VAL A 301 -6.75 13.64 -11.91
C VAL A 301 -7.57 14.61 -11.07
N GLU A 302 -8.88 14.45 -11.07
CA GLU A 302 -9.76 15.22 -10.18
C GLU A 302 -9.62 14.64 -8.77
N LEU A 303 -9.01 15.40 -7.87
CA LEU A 303 -9.02 15.08 -6.45
C LEU A 303 -10.38 15.44 -5.88
N SER A 304 -10.92 14.61 -4.99
CA SER A 304 -12.15 14.97 -4.26
C SER A 304 -11.92 16.29 -3.53
N PRO A 305 -12.84 17.26 -3.56
CA PRO A 305 -12.73 18.44 -2.71
C PRO A 305 -12.70 17.98 -1.24
N GLU A 306 -11.86 18.65 -0.45
CA GLU A 306 -11.69 18.45 0.99
C GLU A 306 -13.02 18.63 1.76
#